data_606d617f893509a494e828217da85897
#
_entry.id   606d617f893509a494e828217da85897
#
_cell.length_a   1.000
_cell.length_b   1.000
_cell.length_c   1.000
_cell.angle_alpha   90.00
_cell.angle_beta   90.00
_cell.angle_gamma   90.00
#
_symmetry.space_group_name_H-M   'P 1'
#
loop_
_entity.id
_entity.type
_entity.pdbx_description
1 polymer ?
#
loop_
_entity_poly.entity_id
_entity_poly.type
_entity_poly.pdbx_seq_one_letter_code
_entity_poly.pdbx_strand_id
1 'polypeptide(L)'
;IGIDWANDKHDVCVQVANSGERSFEVIKHSSKSINEWITTLHKRYKGQIAVAIELSKGPIVYALQKFDFVTIHPVNTSMLAQYRKAFSPSGAKDDPTDAELALDLMLRYPNKIKALKMESESVRKLTYLVEQRRKLVEDKRRFSNRLIVTLKEYYPHLLDWFSHRGSGIFCDFITRWPNLQKLKRARPETLKKFFSSYPGRTASYSVKRIQSISEAEPLTLDNAVIESHQLLAVALANQLLVAVKVIKIFDREICELFNALPDAELYKSLPGTGPCLAPRLLVAIGENRSRFNSASEIQMYAGIAPVTVRSGKKSWIHWRYQCSKFTRQSFIEWAAKSIRQSYWAEIYYQQQREKGNTHQAAVRSLAFKWIRIVYRCWKTKEPYNEAKYLKALSDRNSPLLFKEKAC
;
A
#
# COMPACT_ATOMS: atom_id res chain seq x y z
N ILE A 1 4.62 -7.72 29.92
CA ILE A 1 3.21 -7.31 29.83
C ILE A 1 2.64 -7.81 28.53
N GLY A 2 1.40 -8.34 28.53
CA GLY A 2 0.58 -8.56 27.34
C GLY A 2 -0.55 -7.56 27.31
N ILE A 3 -0.89 -7.05 26.12
CA ILE A 3 -1.98 -6.08 25.93
C ILE A 3 -2.90 -6.55 24.81
N ASP A 4 -4.19 -6.73 25.12
CA ASP A 4 -5.26 -6.69 24.13
C ASP A 4 -5.82 -5.28 24.06
N TRP A 5 -5.71 -4.66 22.88
CA TRP A 5 -6.04 -3.25 22.72
C TRP A 5 -7.43 -3.06 22.10
N ALA A 6 -8.18 -2.09 22.60
CA ALA A 6 -9.43 -1.63 21.99
C ALA A 6 -9.50 -0.10 21.97
N ASN A 7 -10.57 0.46 21.39
CA ASN A 7 -10.69 1.90 21.22
C ASN A 7 -10.87 2.66 22.54
N ASP A 8 -11.56 2.05 23.52
CA ASP A 8 -11.95 2.73 24.75
C ASP A 8 -11.15 2.26 25.97
N LYS A 9 -10.75 1.01 25.99
CA LYS A 9 -10.02 0.36 27.09
C LYS A 9 -9.05 -0.70 26.56
N HIS A 10 -8.08 -1.07 27.38
CA HIS A 10 -7.13 -2.14 27.09
C HIS A 10 -7.14 -3.13 28.22
N ASP A 11 -7.27 -4.40 27.90
CA ASP A 11 -7.08 -5.49 28.84
C ASP A 11 -5.59 -5.85 28.89
N VAL A 12 -5.05 -5.92 30.09
CA VAL A 12 -3.61 -6.05 30.32
C VAL A 12 -3.33 -7.19 31.26
N CYS A 13 -2.37 -8.04 30.90
CA CYS A 13 -1.79 -9.06 31.75
C CYS A 13 -0.34 -8.69 32.10
N VAL A 14 -0.04 -8.57 33.37
CA VAL A 14 1.29 -8.19 33.88
C VAL A 14 1.91 -9.38 34.59
N GLN A 15 3.16 -9.69 34.30
CA GLN A 15 3.98 -10.67 34.99
C GLN A 15 5.34 -10.06 35.32
N VAL A 16 5.76 -10.18 36.59
CA VAL A 16 7.10 -9.76 37.00
C VAL A 16 8.13 -10.81 36.57
N ALA A 17 9.31 -10.35 36.15
CA ALA A 17 10.38 -11.28 35.78
C ALA A 17 10.67 -12.27 36.93
N ASN A 18 10.88 -13.52 36.57
CA ASN A 18 11.14 -14.64 37.52
C ASN A 18 9.98 -14.97 38.47
N SER A 19 8.79 -14.37 38.30
CA SER A 19 7.57 -14.78 39.00
C SER A 19 6.66 -15.54 38.03
N GLY A 20 5.96 -16.55 38.54
CA GLY A 20 4.88 -17.21 37.79
C GLY A 20 3.53 -16.50 37.93
N GLU A 21 3.43 -15.54 38.85
CA GLU A 21 2.19 -14.84 39.16
C GLU A 21 1.83 -13.83 38.09
N ARG A 22 0.57 -13.84 37.67
CA ARG A 22 -0.01 -12.91 36.69
C ARG A 22 -1.08 -12.07 37.36
N SER A 23 -1.07 -10.76 37.06
CA SER A 23 -2.12 -9.83 37.47
C SER A 23 -2.80 -9.26 36.25
N PHE A 24 -4.12 -9.01 36.33
CA PHE A 24 -4.92 -8.49 35.27
C PHE A 24 -5.42 -7.09 35.61
N GLU A 25 -5.34 -6.19 34.69
CA GLU A 25 -5.72 -4.81 34.86
C GLU A 25 -6.47 -4.32 33.58
N VAL A 26 -7.31 -3.30 33.74
CA VAL A 26 -7.98 -2.64 32.61
C VAL A 26 -7.59 -1.18 32.60
N ILE A 27 -7.10 -0.70 31.46
CA ILE A 27 -6.63 0.68 31.29
C ILE A 27 -7.55 1.41 30.32
N LYS A 28 -7.97 2.63 30.65
CA LYS A 28 -8.70 3.49 29.71
C LYS A 28 -7.78 3.98 28.60
N HIS A 29 -8.30 4.05 27.36
CA HIS A 29 -7.58 4.61 26.23
C HIS A 29 -7.51 6.13 26.29
N SER A 30 -6.69 6.65 27.19
CA SER A 30 -6.38 8.07 27.28
C SER A 30 -4.89 8.30 27.54
N SER A 31 -4.35 9.38 27.02
CA SER A 31 -2.92 9.72 27.22
C SER A 31 -2.57 9.79 28.69
N LYS A 32 -3.46 10.33 29.53
CA LYS A 32 -3.27 10.44 30.97
C LYS A 32 -3.20 9.05 31.62
N SER A 33 -4.21 8.21 31.40
CA SER A 33 -4.29 6.88 32.03
C SER A 33 -3.12 5.98 31.60
N ILE A 34 -2.75 5.98 30.32
CA ILE A 34 -1.62 5.20 29.81
C ILE A 34 -0.30 5.67 30.45
N ASN A 35 -0.10 7.00 30.54
CA ASN A 35 1.12 7.55 31.14
C ASN A 35 1.24 7.26 32.63
N GLU A 36 0.17 7.47 33.38
CA GLU A 36 0.12 7.19 34.82
C GLU A 36 0.37 5.71 35.08
N TRP A 37 -0.31 4.83 34.35
CA TRP A 37 -0.17 3.40 34.48
C TRP A 37 1.27 2.93 34.23
N ILE A 38 1.85 3.23 33.06
CA ILE A 38 3.18 2.72 32.71
C ILE A 38 4.28 3.31 33.61
N THR A 39 4.10 4.58 34.02
CA THR A 39 5.04 5.25 34.93
C THR A 39 4.95 4.64 36.34
N THR A 40 3.74 4.32 36.81
CA THR A 40 3.53 3.64 38.11
C THR A 40 4.17 2.27 38.11
N LEU A 41 3.99 1.48 37.04
CA LEU A 41 4.65 0.18 36.89
C LEU A 41 6.19 0.32 36.93
N HIS A 42 6.74 1.29 36.18
CA HIS A 42 8.17 1.53 36.17
C HIS A 42 8.72 1.93 37.56
N LYS A 43 8.01 2.82 38.27
CA LYS A 43 8.37 3.20 39.65
C LYS A 43 8.35 2.01 40.60
N ARG A 44 7.35 1.14 40.47
CA ARG A 44 7.17 -0.05 41.32
C ARG A 44 8.26 -1.08 41.08
N TYR A 45 8.60 -1.38 39.84
CA TYR A 45 9.49 -2.50 39.51
C TYR A 45 10.89 -2.06 39.09
N LYS A 46 11.13 -0.77 38.85
CA LYS A 46 12.45 -0.15 38.52
C LYS A 46 13.24 -0.84 37.43
N GLY A 47 12.56 -1.49 36.45
CA GLY A 47 13.18 -2.28 35.39
C GLY A 47 12.65 -1.94 34.01
N GLN A 48 13.23 -2.59 33.01
CA GLN A 48 12.73 -2.53 31.62
C GLN A 48 11.39 -3.26 31.52
N ILE A 49 10.48 -2.70 30.75
CA ILE A 49 9.14 -3.25 30.53
C ILE A 49 9.02 -3.75 29.09
N ALA A 50 8.88 -5.06 28.91
CA ALA A 50 8.57 -5.67 27.63
C ALA A 50 7.05 -5.77 27.44
N VAL A 51 6.53 -5.29 26.32
CA VAL A 51 5.11 -5.26 26.01
C VAL A 51 4.80 -6.06 24.75
N ALA A 52 4.08 -7.16 24.90
CA ALA A 52 3.53 -7.96 23.81
C ALA A 52 2.17 -7.38 23.39
N ILE A 53 1.99 -7.07 22.12
CA ILE A 53 0.74 -6.49 21.57
C ILE A 53 0.55 -6.88 20.13
N GLU A 54 -0.68 -7.06 19.65
CA GLU A 54 -0.97 -7.41 18.26
C GLU A 54 -0.61 -6.31 17.24
N LEU A 55 -0.28 -5.10 17.68
CA LEU A 55 -0.01 -3.95 16.84
C LEU A 55 1.49 -3.66 16.73
N SER A 56 1.95 -3.41 15.51
CA SER A 56 3.28 -2.82 15.25
C SER A 56 3.24 -1.29 15.08
N LYS A 57 2.05 -0.70 15.02
CA LYS A 57 1.78 0.74 14.92
C LYS A 57 0.36 1.03 15.38
N GLY A 58 0.11 2.21 15.86
CA GLY A 58 -1.22 2.63 16.32
C GLY A 58 -1.14 3.46 17.60
N PRO A 59 -2.26 4.00 18.07
CA PRO A 59 -2.28 4.97 19.17
C PRO A 59 -1.58 4.48 20.44
N ILE A 60 -1.87 3.27 20.89
CA ILE A 60 -1.24 2.70 22.10
C ILE A 60 0.26 2.46 21.89
N VAL A 61 0.67 1.98 20.71
CA VAL A 61 2.09 1.79 20.36
C VAL A 61 2.84 3.11 20.44
N TYR A 62 2.26 4.19 19.85
CA TYR A 62 2.88 5.52 19.89
C TYR A 62 2.92 6.11 21.30
N ALA A 63 1.90 5.85 22.12
CA ALA A 63 1.85 6.29 23.50
C ALA A 63 2.94 5.62 24.35
N LEU A 64 3.24 4.36 24.10
CA LEU A 64 4.24 3.59 24.83
C LEU A 64 5.67 3.80 24.34
N GLN A 65 5.85 4.05 23.04
CA GLN A 65 7.17 4.24 22.41
C GLN A 65 7.95 5.49 22.89
N LYS A 66 7.29 6.43 23.56
CA LYS A 66 7.97 7.62 24.13
C LYS A 66 8.75 7.35 25.40
N PHE A 67 8.63 6.15 25.97
CA PHE A 67 9.32 5.75 27.21
C PHE A 67 10.51 4.83 26.89
N ASP A 68 11.71 5.26 27.23
CA ASP A 68 12.95 4.52 26.95
C ASP A 68 13.04 3.18 27.68
N PHE A 69 12.30 3.03 28.77
CA PHE A 69 12.22 1.80 29.53
C PHE A 69 11.16 0.81 29.00
N VAL A 70 10.50 1.12 27.88
CA VAL A 70 9.49 0.25 27.25
C VAL A 70 10.00 -0.32 25.95
N THR A 71 9.93 -1.63 25.80
CA THR A 71 10.23 -2.34 24.56
C THR A 71 8.98 -3.05 24.07
N ILE A 72 8.55 -2.74 22.84
CA ILE A 72 7.34 -3.31 22.24
C ILE A 72 7.68 -4.54 21.42
N HIS A 73 6.93 -5.59 21.59
CA HIS A 73 7.05 -6.87 20.90
C HIS A 73 5.75 -7.17 20.13
N PRO A 74 5.65 -6.84 18.83
CA PRO A 74 4.47 -7.12 18.05
C PRO A 74 4.22 -8.62 17.90
N VAL A 75 3.04 -9.06 18.26
CA VAL A 75 2.56 -10.43 18.08
C VAL A 75 1.70 -10.50 16.83
N ASN A 76 1.93 -11.51 15.99
CA ASN A 76 1.12 -11.67 14.80
C ASN A 76 -0.29 -12.18 15.17
N THR A 77 -1.33 -11.46 14.72
CA THR A 77 -2.75 -11.78 14.97
C THR A 77 -3.12 -13.22 14.61
N SER A 78 -2.62 -13.74 13.49
CA SER A 78 -2.86 -15.14 13.11
C SER A 78 -2.16 -16.14 14.03
N MET A 79 -0.97 -15.80 14.51
CA MET A 79 -0.22 -16.62 15.44
C MET A 79 -0.95 -16.68 16.78
N LEU A 80 -1.43 -15.53 17.27
CA LEU A 80 -2.21 -15.46 18.50
C LEU A 80 -3.53 -16.24 18.38
N ALA A 81 -4.24 -16.09 17.24
CA ALA A 81 -5.47 -16.84 17.00
C ALA A 81 -5.27 -18.36 16.94
N GLN A 82 -4.17 -18.83 16.34
CA GLN A 82 -3.84 -20.25 16.31
C GLN A 82 -3.40 -20.75 17.69
N TYR A 83 -2.64 -19.95 18.43
CA TYR A 83 -2.22 -20.26 19.78
C TYR A 83 -3.41 -20.38 20.72
N ARG A 84 -4.39 -19.46 20.65
CA ARG A 84 -5.66 -19.55 21.39
C ARG A 84 -6.39 -20.85 21.09
N LYS A 85 -6.52 -21.25 19.85
CA LYS A 85 -7.21 -22.50 19.46
C LYS A 85 -6.56 -23.75 20.05
N ALA A 86 -5.25 -23.73 20.31
CA ALA A 86 -4.56 -24.84 20.93
C ALA A 86 -4.97 -25.04 22.41
N PHE A 87 -5.39 -23.98 23.10
CA PHE A 87 -5.82 -24.01 24.49
C PHE A 87 -7.34 -23.94 24.68
N SER A 88 -8.05 -23.33 23.75
CA SER A 88 -9.49 -23.20 23.76
C SER A 88 -10.09 -23.73 22.45
N PRO A 89 -10.30 -25.04 22.30
CA PRO A 89 -10.83 -25.65 21.05
C PRO A 89 -12.22 -25.14 20.69
N SER A 90 -13.02 -24.67 21.67
CA SER A 90 -14.36 -24.08 21.44
C SER A 90 -14.30 -22.77 20.65
N GLY A 91 -13.12 -22.14 20.53
CA GLY A 91 -12.96 -20.84 19.88
C GLY A 91 -13.49 -19.66 20.70
N ALA A 92 -13.82 -19.86 21.97
CA ALA A 92 -14.22 -18.79 22.87
C ALA A 92 -13.15 -17.68 22.87
N LYS A 93 -13.61 -16.43 22.78
CA LYS A 93 -12.76 -15.24 22.82
C LYS A 93 -13.10 -14.43 24.06
N ASP A 94 -12.05 -14.09 24.82
CA ASP A 94 -12.13 -13.23 25.99
C ASP A 94 -10.90 -12.33 26.00
N ASP A 95 -11.11 -11.02 26.18
CA ASP A 95 -10.06 -10.01 26.03
C ASP A 95 -8.93 -10.16 27.06
N PRO A 96 -9.17 -10.47 28.35
CA PRO A 96 -8.10 -10.79 29.30
C PRO A 96 -7.27 -12.00 28.87
N THR A 97 -7.90 -13.04 28.33
CA THR A 97 -7.21 -14.23 27.82
C THR A 97 -6.31 -13.89 26.63
N ASP A 98 -6.72 -12.98 25.75
CA ASP A 98 -5.89 -12.56 24.61
C ASP A 98 -4.65 -11.78 25.07
N ALA A 99 -4.78 -10.93 26.07
CA ALA A 99 -3.64 -10.26 26.69
C ALA A 99 -2.67 -11.26 27.34
N GLU A 100 -3.20 -12.26 28.05
CA GLU A 100 -2.41 -13.32 28.66
C GLU A 100 -1.66 -14.17 27.61
N LEU A 101 -2.34 -14.59 26.55
CA LEU A 101 -1.74 -15.37 25.46
C LEU A 101 -0.66 -14.59 24.69
N ALA A 102 -0.84 -13.29 24.52
CA ALA A 102 0.18 -12.42 23.91
C ALA A 102 1.45 -12.38 24.77
N LEU A 103 1.29 -12.24 26.09
CA LEU A 103 2.39 -12.31 27.05
C LEU A 103 3.08 -13.68 27.01
N ASP A 104 2.31 -14.76 27.06
CA ASP A 104 2.82 -16.13 27.06
C ASP A 104 3.65 -16.43 25.79
N LEU A 105 3.16 -16.02 24.63
CA LEU A 105 3.89 -16.12 23.36
C LEU A 105 5.24 -15.40 23.41
N MET A 106 5.28 -14.19 23.95
CA MET A 106 6.52 -13.42 24.08
C MET A 106 7.52 -14.10 25.00
N LEU A 107 7.06 -14.63 26.12
CA LEU A 107 7.92 -15.30 27.12
C LEU A 107 8.45 -16.63 26.63
N ARG A 108 7.60 -17.46 26.00
CA ARG A 108 7.97 -18.81 25.54
C ARG A 108 8.76 -18.81 24.23
N TYR A 109 8.51 -17.82 23.36
CA TYR A 109 9.10 -17.80 22.02
C TYR A 109 9.84 -16.48 21.72
N PRO A 110 10.81 -16.03 22.54
CA PRO A 110 11.49 -14.74 22.38
C PRO A 110 12.22 -14.62 21.04
N ASN A 111 12.70 -15.76 20.49
CA ASN A 111 13.33 -15.78 19.18
C ASN A 111 12.35 -15.56 18.01
N LYS A 112 11.05 -15.74 18.22
CA LYS A 112 9.98 -15.55 17.22
C LYS A 112 9.31 -14.18 17.38
N ILE A 113 9.15 -13.70 18.59
CA ILE A 113 8.52 -12.42 18.93
C ILE A 113 9.61 -11.38 19.18
N LYS A 114 10.11 -10.80 18.09
CA LYS A 114 11.22 -9.84 18.16
C LYS A 114 10.75 -8.45 18.58
N ALA A 115 11.62 -7.73 19.29
CA ALA A 115 11.40 -6.34 19.64
C ALA A 115 11.20 -5.46 18.40
N LEU A 116 10.26 -4.54 18.49
CA LEU A 116 10.00 -3.54 17.44
C LEU A 116 11.17 -2.54 17.43
N LYS A 117 11.97 -2.60 16.40
CA LYS A 117 12.99 -1.58 16.13
C LYS A 117 12.36 -0.46 15.35
N MET A 118 12.45 0.75 15.91
CA MET A 118 11.93 1.94 15.23
C MET A 118 12.85 2.36 14.09
N GLU A 119 12.24 2.68 12.95
CA GLU A 119 12.90 3.41 11.86
C GLU A 119 13.11 4.87 12.29
N SER A 120 14.01 5.60 11.63
CA SER A 120 14.20 7.03 11.87
C SER A 120 12.89 7.81 11.72
N GLU A 121 12.82 8.99 12.31
CA GLU A 121 11.65 9.85 12.21
C GLU A 121 11.31 10.16 10.75
N SER A 122 12.30 10.43 9.93
CA SER A 122 12.13 10.71 8.50
C SER A 122 11.53 9.53 7.75
N VAL A 123 11.99 8.30 8.00
CA VAL A 123 11.44 7.10 7.36
C VAL A 123 10.03 6.80 7.87
N ARG A 124 9.75 7.03 9.15
CA ARG A 124 8.38 6.91 9.69
C ARG A 124 7.43 7.92 9.05
N LYS A 125 7.85 9.21 8.94
CA LYS A 125 7.08 10.26 8.26
C LYS A 125 6.81 9.87 6.81
N LEU A 126 7.83 9.41 6.08
CA LEU A 126 7.67 8.92 4.71
C LEU A 126 6.68 7.76 4.62
N THR A 127 6.73 6.83 5.57
CA THR A 127 5.80 5.70 5.64
C THR A 127 4.35 6.16 5.72
N TYR A 128 4.06 7.11 6.63
CA TYR A 128 2.70 7.64 6.77
C TYR A 128 2.25 8.41 5.53
N LEU A 129 3.10 9.25 4.95
CA LEU A 129 2.78 9.99 3.73
C LEU A 129 2.44 9.04 2.57
N VAL A 130 3.26 8.02 2.36
CA VAL A 130 3.06 7.03 1.29
C VAL A 130 1.79 6.21 1.51
N GLU A 131 1.51 5.78 2.74
CA GLU A 131 0.29 5.03 3.07
C GLU A 131 -0.98 5.88 2.91
N GLN A 132 -0.97 7.14 3.39
CA GLN A 132 -2.11 8.04 3.25
C GLN A 132 -2.36 8.42 1.79
N ARG A 133 -1.29 8.73 1.05
CA ARG A 133 -1.41 8.96 -0.41
C ARG A 133 -2.07 7.79 -1.12
N ARG A 134 -1.70 6.57 -0.76
CA ARG A 134 -2.30 5.36 -1.36
C ARG A 134 -3.81 5.28 -1.10
N LYS A 135 -4.24 5.56 0.13
CA LYS A 135 -5.67 5.62 0.48
C LYS A 135 -6.40 6.67 -0.36
N LEU A 136 -5.82 7.86 -0.52
CA LEU A 136 -6.38 8.93 -1.35
C LEU A 136 -6.50 8.51 -2.84
N VAL A 137 -5.54 7.76 -3.37
CA VAL A 137 -5.62 7.21 -4.74
C VAL A 137 -6.72 6.16 -4.86
N GLU A 138 -6.93 5.34 -3.85
CA GLU A 138 -8.04 4.38 -3.79
C GLU A 138 -9.40 5.11 -3.73
N ASP A 139 -9.52 6.18 -2.93
CA ASP A 139 -10.72 7.03 -2.88
C ASP A 139 -11.00 7.70 -4.22
N LYS A 140 -9.98 8.31 -4.83
CA LYS A 140 -10.07 8.86 -6.19
C LYS A 140 -10.64 7.84 -7.18
N ARG A 141 -10.16 6.59 -7.14
CA ARG A 141 -10.65 5.52 -8.02
C ARG A 141 -12.11 5.19 -7.73
N ARG A 142 -12.51 5.10 -6.44
CA ARG A 142 -13.91 4.86 -6.05
C ARG A 142 -14.83 5.97 -6.56
N PHE A 143 -14.47 7.22 -6.35
CA PHE A 143 -15.24 8.37 -6.86
C PHE A 143 -15.35 8.37 -8.36
N SER A 144 -14.25 8.12 -9.08
CA SER A 144 -14.24 8.03 -10.55
C SER A 144 -15.16 6.92 -11.05
N ASN A 145 -15.12 5.72 -10.45
CA ASN A 145 -15.98 4.61 -10.87
C ASN A 145 -17.46 4.92 -10.61
N ARG A 146 -17.80 5.50 -9.45
CA ARG A 146 -19.17 5.91 -9.15
C ARG A 146 -19.66 6.98 -10.13
N LEU A 147 -18.82 7.97 -10.44
CA LEU A 147 -19.15 9.02 -11.40
C LEU A 147 -19.42 8.45 -12.80
N ILE A 148 -18.61 7.48 -13.26
CA ILE A 148 -18.82 6.79 -14.53
C ILE A 148 -20.18 6.09 -14.55
N VAL A 149 -20.52 5.36 -13.48
CA VAL A 149 -21.83 4.68 -13.38
C VAL A 149 -22.97 5.70 -13.42
N THR A 150 -22.89 6.76 -12.61
CA THR A 150 -23.90 7.83 -12.57
C THR A 150 -24.10 8.47 -13.96
N LEU A 151 -23.01 8.78 -14.68
CA LEU A 151 -23.10 9.42 -16.01
C LEU A 151 -23.73 8.49 -17.06
N LYS A 152 -23.57 7.21 -16.96
CA LYS A 152 -24.20 6.23 -17.88
C LYS A 152 -25.73 6.27 -17.83
N GLU A 153 -26.29 6.67 -16.71
CA GLU A 153 -27.75 6.70 -16.53
C GLU A 153 -28.43 7.90 -17.22
N TYR A 154 -27.72 9.01 -17.44
CA TYR A 154 -28.37 10.22 -17.97
C TYR A 154 -27.51 11.04 -18.95
N TYR A 155 -26.17 10.91 -18.91
CA TYR A 155 -25.26 11.76 -19.65
C TYR A 155 -24.03 10.98 -20.19
N PRO A 156 -24.23 9.85 -20.89
CA PRO A 156 -23.17 8.94 -21.32
C PRO A 156 -22.17 9.57 -22.29
N HIS A 157 -22.57 10.56 -23.07
CA HIS A 157 -21.73 11.29 -24.04
C HIS A 157 -20.40 11.79 -23.46
N LEU A 158 -20.36 12.15 -22.18
CA LEU A 158 -19.14 12.58 -21.50
C LEU A 158 -18.07 11.50 -21.47
N LEU A 159 -18.49 10.23 -21.45
CA LEU A 159 -17.59 9.09 -21.42
C LEU A 159 -16.90 8.86 -22.78
N ASP A 160 -17.51 9.32 -23.87
CA ASP A 160 -16.96 9.28 -25.23
C ASP A 160 -16.12 10.54 -25.51
N TRP A 161 -16.55 11.67 -24.95
CA TRP A 161 -15.86 12.94 -25.16
C TRP A 161 -14.57 13.08 -24.37
N PHE A 162 -14.41 12.38 -23.26
CA PHE A 162 -13.24 12.47 -22.39
C PHE A 162 -12.61 11.10 -22.13
N SER A 163 -11.41 10.87 -22.64
CA SER A 163 -10.67 9.61 -22.39
C SER A 163 -10.18 9.48 -20.94
N HIS A 164 -9.79 10.60 -20.31
CA HIS A 164 -9.30 10.63 -18.94
C HIS A 164 -10.39 11.06 -17.95
N ARG A 165 -11.15 10.08 -17.49
CA ARG A 165 -12.32 10.22 -16.62
C ARG A 165 -11.94 10.46 -15.14
N GLY A 166 -11.45 11.60 -14.80
CA GLY A 166 -10.93 12.00 -13.48
C GLY A 166 -9.88 13.08 -13.61
N SER A 167 -9.75 13.64 -14.83
CA SER A 167 -8.95 14.83 -15.09
C SER A 167 -9.69 16.09 -14.62
N GLY A 168 -8.93 17.17 -14.35
CA GLY A 168 -9.51 18.46 -13.98
C GLY A 168 -10.53 18.96 -15.01
N ILE A 169 -10.19 18.94 -16.29
CA ILE A 169 -11.10 19.37 -17.36
C ILE A 169 -12.41 18.58 -17.38
N PHE A 170 -12.38 17.27 -17.13
CA PHE A 170 -13.58 16.43 -17.08
C PHE A 170 -14.49 16.83 -15.92
N CYS A 171 -13.91 17.01 -14.73
CA CYS A 171 -14.66 17.39 -13.54
C CYS A 171 -15.22 18.82 -13.64
N ASP A 172 -14.43 19.76 -14.13
CA ASP A 172 -14.84 21.16 -14.33
C ASP A 172 -15.93 21.26 -15.40
N PHE A 173 -15.88 20.42 -16.45
CA PHE A 173 -16.91 20.35 -17.47
C PHE A 173 -18.25 19.89 -16.88
N ILE A 174 -18.25 18.82 -16.08
CA ILE A 174 -19.45 18.30 -15.40
C ILE A 174 -20.03 19.33 -14.45
N THR A 175 -19.18 19.99 -13.67
CA THR A 175 -19.63 21.02 -12.72
C THR A 175 -20.28 22.20 -13.44
N ARG A 176 -19.77 22.59 -14.60
CA ARG A 176 -20.26 23.72 -15.38
C ARG A 176 -21.52 23.38 -16.19
N TRP A 177 -21.52 22.18 -16.80
CA TRP A 177 -22.63 21.70 -17.62
C TRP A 177 -23.06 20.30 -17.17
N PRO A 178 -23.84 20.22 -16.07
CA PRO A 178 -24.14 18.94 -15.42
C PRO A 178 -25.12 18.04 -16.19
N ASN A 179 -25.73 18.52 -17.25
CA ASN A 179 -26.56 17.74 -18.16
C ASN A 179 -26.48 18.25 -19.61
N LEU A 180 -26.92 17.46 -20.57
CA LEU A 180 -26.87 17.78 -21.98
C LEU A 180 -27.72 19.00 -22.35
N GLN A 181 -28.88 19.18 -21.71
CA GLN A 181 -29.76 20.31 -22.00
C GLN A 181 -29.09 21.65 -21.65
N LYS A 182 -28.43 21.76 -20.49
CA LYS A 182 -27.66 22.93 -20.11
C LYS A 182 -26.46 23.15 -21.03
N LEU A 183 -25.82 22.06 -21.46
CA LEU A 183 -24.69 22.16 -22.39
C LEU A 183 -25.11 22.68 -23.76
N LYS A 184 -26.22 22.20 -24.34
CA LYS A 184 -26.73 22.66 -25.64
C LYS A 184 -27.13 24.14 -25.66
N ARG A 185 -27.41 24.73 -24.49
CA ARG A 185 -27.69 26.17 -24.35
C ARG A 185 -26.40 27.03 -24.34
N ALA A 186 -25.23 26.39 -24.20
CA ALA A 186 -23.97 27.13 -24.19
C ALA A 186 -23.58 27.63 -25.57
N ARG A 187 -23.15 28.90 -25.67
CA ARG A 187 -22.67 29.48 -26.93
C ARG A 187 -21.36 28.78 -27.35
N PRO A 188 -21.14 28.53 -28.67
CA PRO A 188 -19.91 27.92 -29.18
C PRO A 188 -18.63 28.59 -28.67
N GLU A 189 -18.63 29.92 -28.62
CA GLU A 189 -17.49 30.69 -28.09
C GLU A 189 -17.19 30.42 -26.61
N THR A 190 -18.21 30.17 -25.82
CA THR A 190 -18.05 29.80 -24.38
C THR A 190 -17.39 28.42 -24.27
N LEU A 191 -17.76 27.47 -25.13
CA LEU A 191 -17.15 26.15 -25.20
C LEU A 191 -15.71 26.21 -25.70
N LYS A 192 -15.43 27.00 -26.76
CA LYS A 192 -14.07 27.26 -27.23
C LYS A 192 -13.18 27.80 -26.15
N LYS A 193 -13.64 28.86 -25.44
CA LYS A 193 -12.92 29.47 -24.31
C LYS A 193 -12.65 28.48 -23.20
N PHE A 194 -13.61 27.62 -22.87
CA PHE A 194 -13.43 26.56 -21.86
C PHE A 194 -12.34 25.58 -22.28
N PHE A 195 -12.39 25.03 -23.50
CA PHE A 195 -11.38 24.07 -23.95
C PHE A 195 -9.99 24.69 -24.07
N SER A 196 -9.88 25.92 -24.55
CA SER A 196 -8.60 26.63 -24.70
C SER A 196 -7.94 26.99 -23.38
N SER A 197 -8.69 27.02 -22.27
CA SER A 197 -8.12 27.27 -20.95
C SER A 197 -7.33 26.08 -20.38
N TYR A 198 -7.35 24.93 -21.05
CA TYR A 198 -6.60 23.74 -20.64
C TYR A 198 -5.42 23.46 -21.58
N PRO A 199 -4.21 23.21 -21.06
CA PRO A 199 -3.03 22.98 -21.89
C PRO A 199 -3.18 21.73 -22.76
N GLY A 200 -2.57 21.78 -23.96
CA GLY A 200 -2.57 20.66 -24.91
C GLY A 200 -3.88 20.49 -25.69
N ARG A 201 -4.82 21.44 -25.61
CA ARG A 201 -6.06 21.43 -26.42
C ARG A 201 -5.92 22.34 -27.63
N THR A 202 -5.87 21.74 -28.82
CA THR A 202 -5.78 22.46 -30.10
C THR A 202 -7.13 23.05 -30.51
N ALA A 203 -7.10 24.03 -31.41
CA ALA A 203 -8.33 24.57 -32.00
C ALA A 203 -9.16 23.48 -32.71
N SER A 204 -8.50 22.55 -33.41
CA SER A 204 -9.15 21.38 -34.04
C SER A 204 -9.86 20.47 -33.03
N TYR A 205 -9.27 20.25 -31.86
CA TYR A 205 -9.93 19.49 -30.76
C TYR A 205 -11.22 20.18 -30.35
N SER A 206 -11.20 21.50 -30.16
CA SER A 206 -12.36 22.27 -29.73
C SER A 206 -13.48 22.22 -30.76
N VAL A 207 -13.15 22.40 -32.03
CA VAL A 207 -14.13 22.35 -33.14
C VAL A 207 -14.81 20.97 -33.22
N LYS A 208 -14.02 19.88 -33.23
CA LYS A 208 -14.56 18.53 -33.29
C LYS A 208 -15.47 18.25 -32.10
N ARG A 209 -15.09 18.72 -30.89
CA ARG A 209 -15.87 18.52 -29.68
C ARG A 209 -17.20 19.29 -29.72
N ILE A 210 -17.18 20.55 -30.19
CA ILE A 210 -18.39 21.37 -30.31
C ILE A 210 -19.35 20.74 -31.31
N GLN A 211 -18.86 20.22 -32.44
CA GLN A 211 -19.67 19.51 -33.41
C GLN A 211 -20.33 18.26 -32.74
N SER A 212 -19.56 17.41 -32.07
CA SER A 212 -20.11 16.24 -31.36
C SER A 212 -21.16 16.63 -30.32
N ILE A 213 -21.02 17.79 -29.67
CA ILE A 213 -22.01 18.30 -28.71
C ILE A 213 -23.29 18.73 -29.41
N SER A 214 -23.20 19.40 -30.58
CA SER A 214 -24.38 19.83 -31.33
C SER A 214 -25.22 18.65 -31.83
N GLU A 215 -24.55 17.59 -32.25
CA GLU A 215 -25.17 16.37 -32.80
C GLU A 215 -25.70 15.41 -31.71
N ALA A 216 -25.32 15.60 -30.43
CA ALA A 216 -25.68 14.70 -29.36
C ALA A 216 -27.18 14.74 -29.05
N GLU A 217 -27.79 13.60 -28.88
CA GLU A 217 -29.19 13.46 -28.46
C GLU A 217 -29.26 12.99 -27.00
N PRO A 218 -30.21 13.48 -26.20
CA PRO A 218 -30.34 13.07 -24.79
C PRO A 218 -30.72 11.59 -24.70
N LEU A 219 -30.06 10.84 -23.80
CA LEU A 219 -30.42 9.46 -23.50
C LEU A 219 -31.82 9.33 -22.88
N THR A 220 -32.20 10.31 -22.07
CA THR A 220 -33.51 10.39 -21.42
C THR A 220 -33.95 11.85 -21.31
N LEU A 221 -35.25 12.06 -21.29
CA LEU A 221 -35.88 13.38 -21.03
C LEU A 221 -36.57 13.37 -19.64
N ASP A 222 -36.49 12.27 -18.89
CA ASP A 222 -37.06 12.15 -17.56
C ASP A 222 -36.29 13.06 -16.57
N ASN A 223 -36.97 14.14 -16.14
CA ASN A 223 -36.39 15.10 -15.20
C ASN A 223 -36.07 14.47 -13.83
N ALA A 224 -36.82 13.47 -13.40
CA ALA A 224 -36.53 12.79 -12.13
C ALA A 224 -35.19 12.10 -12.16
N VAL A 225 -34.86 11.46 -13.28
CA VAL A 225 -33.54 10.83 -13.52
C VAL A 225 -32.46 11.90 -13.66
N ILE A 226 -32.67 12.91 -14.53
CA ILE A 226 -31.66 13.94 -14.83
C ILE A 226 -31.29 14.73 -13.56
N GLU A 227 -32.27 15.25 -12.83
CA GLU A 227 -32.03 16.14 -11.69
C GLU A 227 -31.37 15.40 -10.52
N SER A 228 -31.78 14.17 -10.23
CA SER A 228 -31.18 13.39 -9.16
C SER A 228 -29.74 12.99 -9.49
N HIS A 229 -29.48 12.51 -10.70
CA HIS A 229 -28.15 12.04 -11.09
C HIS A 229 -27.15 13.19 -11.32
N GLN A 230 -27.61 14.35 -11.81
CA GLN A 230 -26.72 15.50 -11.96
C GLN A 230 -26.21 16.02 -10.61
N LEU A 231 -27.05 16.02 -9.55
CA LEU A 231 -26.60 16.39 -8.19
C LEU A 231 -25.46 15.48 -7.72
N LEU A 232 -25.64 14.18 -7.85
CA LEU A 232 -24.61 13.21 -7.49
C LEU A 232 -23.35 13.34 -8.35
N ALA A 233 -23.51 13.54 -9.67
CA ALA A 233 -22.38 13.69 -10.59
C ALA A 233 -21.52 14.93 -10.26
N VAL A 234 -22.15 16.06 -9.97
CA VAL A 234 -21.46 17.29 -9.53
C VAL A 234 -20.75 17.09 -8.20
N ALA A 235 -21.40 16.46 -7.22
CA ALA A 235 -20.77 16.15 -5.95
C ALA A 235 -19.53 15.27 -6.10
N LEU A 236 -19.62 14.21 -6.90
CA LEU A 236 -18.50 13.30 -7.17
C LEU A 236 -17.36 13.98 -7.96
N ALA A 237 -17.70 14.86 -8.92
CA ALA A 237 -16.71 15.63 -9.66
C ALA A 237 -15.92 16.57 -8.73
N ASN A 238 -16.58 17.25 -7.81
CA ASN A 238 -15.95 18.11 -6.81
C ASN A 238 -15.05 17.31 -5.85
N GLN A 239 -15.50 16.13 -5.37
CA GLN A 239 -14.67 15.23 -4.56
C GLN A 239 -13.42 14.78 -5.31
N LEU A 240 -13.54 14.47 -6.60
CA LEU A 240 -12.39 14.11 -7.46
C LEU A 240 -11.40 15.26 -7.60
N LEU A 241 -11.87 16.50 -7.81
CA LEU A 241 -11.00 17.67 -7.91
C LEU A 241 -10.18 17.87 -6.62
N VAL A 242 -10.84 17.76 -5.47
CA VAL A 242 -10.16 17.85 -4.16
C VAL A 242 -9.14 16.72 -4.01
N ALA A 243 -9.54 15.47 -4.29
CA ALA A 243 -8.65 14.33 -4.17
C ALA A 243 -7.40 14.47 -5.06
N VAL A 244 -7.56 14.93 -6.30
CA VAL A 244 -6.43 15.19 -7.22
C VAL A 244 -5.48 16.26 -6.69
N LYS A 245 -6.01 17.37 -6.15
CA LYS A 245 -5.20 18.45 -5.55
C LYS A 245 -4.41 17.94 -4.34
N VAL A 246 -5.06 17.22 -3.44
CA VAL A 246 -4.42 16.69 -2.22
C VAL A 246 -3.36 15.64 -2.57
N ILE A 247 -3.63 14.72 -3.52
CA ILE A 247 -2.62 13.75 -3.99
C ILE A 247 -1.36 14.45 -4.50
N LYS A 248 -1.48 15.56 -5.23
CA LYS A 248 -0.31 16.33 -5.69
C LYS A 248 0.51 16.93 -4.55
N ILE A 249 -0.15 17.36 -3.46
CA ILE A 249 0.54 17.84 -2.26
C ILE A 249 1.35 16.70 -1.63
N PHE A 250 0.72 15.54 -1.45
CA PHE A 250 1.43 14.35 -0.96
C PHE A 250 2.58 13.92 -1.87
N ASP A 251 2.42 13.99 -3.19
CA ASP A 251 3.48 13.64 -4.15
C ASP A 251 4.71 14.55 -3.96
N ARG A 252 4.51 15.85 -3.74
CA ARG A 252 5.60 16.79 -3.48
C ARG A 252 6.30 16.50 -2.15
N GLU A 253 5.54 16.39 -1.05
CA GLU A 253 6.09 16.10 0.26
C GLU A 253 6.87 14.77 0.30
N ILE A 254 6.32 13.74 -0.36
CA ILE A 254 7.00 12.44 -0.50
C ILE A 254 8.30 12.59 -1.27
N CYS A 255 8.30 13.32 -2.38
CA CYS A 255 9.48 13.51 -3.23
C CYS A 255 10.59 14.25 -2.48
N GLU A 256 10.25 15.35 -1.81
CA GLU A 256 11.20 16.15 -1.04
C GLU A 256 11.82 15.33 0.10
N LEU A 257 10.98 14.69 0.91
CA LEU A 257 11.44 13.88 2.03
C LEU A 257 12.27 12.67 1.58
N PHE A 258 11.81 11.95 0.54
CA PHE A 258 12.53 10.80 0.00
C PHE A 258 13.91 11.17 -0.53
N ASN A 259 14.02 12.29 -1.25
CA ASN A 259 15.30 12.74 -1.82
C ASN A 259 16.34 13.12 -0.75
N ALA A 260 15.90 13.49 0.45
CA ALA A 260 16.78 13.79 1.58
C ALA A 260 17.28 12.54 2.33
N LEU A 261 16.73 11.34 2.03
CA LEU A 261 17.12 10.11 2.72
C LEU A 261 18.41 9.51 2.13
N PRO A 262 19.30 8.94 2.97
CA PRO A 262 20.56 8.35 2.52
C PRO A 262 20.40 7.22 1.49
N ASP A 263 19.30 6.47 1.59
CA ASP A 263 19.02 5.34 0.71
C ASP A 263 18.28 5.74 -0.60
N ALA A 264 18.00 7.03 -0.82
CA ALA A 264 17.23 7.46 -1.98
C ALA A 264 17.83 7.01 -3.31
N GLU A 265 19.15 7.19 -3.48
CA GLU A 265 19.84 6.84 -4.73
C GLU A 265 19.82 5.34 -5.01
N LEU A 266 19.83 4.50 -3.97
CA LEU A 266 19.69 3.06 -4.14
C LEU A 266 18.35 2.71 -4.82
N TYR A 267 17.24 3.30 -4.37
CA TYR A 267 15.93 2.99 -4.93
C TYR A 267 15.65 3.71 -6.24
N LYS A 268 16.26 4.89 -6.49
CA LYS A 268 16.21 5.58 -7.78
C LYS A 268 16.95 4.82 -8.88
N SER A 269 18.03 4.11 -8.55
CA SER A 269 18.80 3.33 -9.51
C SER A 269 18.04 2.13 -10.09
N LEU A 270 16.97 1.70 -9.44
CA LEU A 270 16.17 0.58 -9.88
C LEU A 270 15.29 0.95 -11.08
N PRO A 271 15.34 0.21 -12.21
CA PRO A 271 14.60 0.56 -13.41
C PRO A 271 13.08 0.53 -13.18
N GLY A 272 12.40 1.55 -13.63
CA GLY A 272 10.94 1.66 -13.56
C GLY A 272 10.35 2.08 -12.21
N THR A 273 11.15 2.48 -11.23
CA THR A 273 10.64 2.92 -9.92
C THR A 273 10.00 4.31 -9.98
N GLY A 274 10.64 5.26 -10.63
CA GLY A 274 10.16 6.63 -10.73
C GLY A 274 9.84 7.27 -9.36
N PRO A 275 9.26 8.47 -9.34
CA PRO A 275 9.03 9.23 -8.10
C PRO A 275 7.96 8.61 -7.18
N CYS A 276 7.15 7.70 -7.70
CA CYS A 276 6.08 7.08 -6.93
C CYS A 276 6.51 5.74 -6.30
N LEU A 277 7.22 4.88 -7.06
CA LEU A 277 7.53 3.53 -6.59
C LEU A 277 8.83 3.45 -5.80
N ALA A 278 9.82 4.32 -6.07
CA ALA A 278 11.07 4.35 -5.30
C ALA A 278 10.82 4.60 -3.80
N PRO A 279 10.06 5.64 -3.38
CA PRO A 279 9.71 5.82 -1.98
C PRO A 279 8.92 4.64 -1.38
N ARG A 280 8.03 4.02 -2.18
CA ARG A 280 7.23 2.87 -1.73
C ARG A 280 8.09 1.63 -1.46
N LEU A 281 9.11 1.39 -2.27
CA LEU A 281 10.05 0.28 -2.05
C LEU A 281 10.92 0.51 -0.81
N LEU A 282 11.39 1.74 -0.58
CA LEU A 282 12.10 2.10 0.64
C LEU A 282 11.23 1.83 1.87
N VAL A 283 10.02 2.33 1.89
CA VAL A 283 9.06 2.10 3.00
C VAL A 283 8.73 0.61 3.18
N ALA A 284 8.64 -0.16 2.10
CA ALA A 284 8.31 -1.58 2.16
C ALA A 284 9.41 -2.42 2.84
N ILE A 285 10.67 -2.05 2.64
CA ILE A 285 11.84 -2.77 3.18
C ILE A 285 12.31 -2.13 4.48
N GLY A 286 12.32 -0.80 4.57
CA GLY A 286 12.84 0.00 5.67
C GLY A 286 14.35 0.25 5.58
N GLU A 287 14.85 1.06 6.51
CA GLU A 287 16.28 1.40 6.61
C GLU A 287 17.07 0.43 7.50
N ASN A 288 16.38 -0.29 8.39
CA ASN A 288 17.03 -1.18 9.35
C ASN A 288 17.51 -2.49 8.70
N ARG A 289 18.83 -2.59 8.42
CA ARG A 289 19.47 -3.75 7.76
C ARG A 289 19.40 -5.06 8.57
N SER A 290 19.02 -5.02 9.85
CA SER A 290 18.80 -6.22 10.66
C SER A 290 17.37 -6.75 10.58
N ARG A 291 16.46 -6.04 9.89
CA ARG A 291 15.05 -6.43 9.76
C ARG A 291 14.88 -7.74 9.00
N PHE A 292 15.68 -7.96 7.96
CA PHE A 292 15.66 -9.17 7.16
C PHE A 292 17.06 -9.76 7.05
N ASN A 293 17.17 -11.07 7.28
CA ASN A 293 18.44 -11.81 7.19
C ASN A 293 18.68 -12.37 5.79
N SER A 294 17.65 -12.49 4.97
CA SER A 294 17.73 -13.04 3.62
C SER A 294 16.68 -12.43 2.68
N ALA A 295 16.93 -12.53 1.38
CA ALA A 295 15.95 -12.19 0.36
C ALA A 295 14.66 -13.01 0.48
N SER A 296 14.78 -14.28 0.92
CA SER A 296 13.63 -15.17 1.14
C SER A 296 12.68 -14.63 2.21
N GLU A 297 13.20 -14.00 3.26
CA GLU A 297 12.35 -13.37 4.28
C GLU A 297 11.53 -12.23 3.68
N ILE A 298 12.13 -11.39 2.82
CA ILE A 298 11.38 -10.33 2.11
C ILE A 298 10.35 -10.93 1.15
N GLN A 299 10.71 -12.00 0.42
CA GLN A 299 9.79 -12.68 -0.50
C GLN A 299 8.57 -13.26 0.25
N MET A 300 8.79 -13.83 1.43
CA MET A 300 7.72 -14.33 2.31
C MET A 300 6.89 -13.19 2.89
N TYR A 301 7.54 -12.16 3.43
CA TYR A 301 6.88 -10.98 4.01
C TYR A 301 6.02 -10.23 2.97
N ALA A 302 6.53 -10.09 1.75
CA ALA A 302 5.81 -9.52 0.62
C ALA A 302 4.72 -10.45 0.05
N GLY A 303 4.63 -11.69 0.48
CA GLY A 303 3.67 -12.68 -0.06
C GLY A 303 3.89 -13.02 -1.52
N ILE A 304 5.12 -12.85 -2.01
CA ILE A 304 5.53 -13.18 -3.39
C ILE A 304 6.02 -14.62 -3.45
N ALA A 305 6.69 -15.09 -2.40
CA ALA A 305 7.03 -16.50 -2.27
C ALA A 305 5.75 -17.35 -2.08
N PRO A 306 5.61 -18.47 -2.82
CA PRO A 306 4.50 -19.39 -2.64
C PRO A 306 4.58 -20.10 -1.29
N VAL A 307 3.49 -20.74 -0.90
CA VAL A 307 3.43 -21.68 0.23
C VAL A 307 3.37 -23.09 -0.36
N THR A 308 4.36 -23.90 -0.01
CA THR A 308 4.35 -25.31 -0.39
C THR A 308 3.82 -26.14 0.78
N VAL A 309 2.77 -26.90 0.53
CA VAL A 309 2.24 -27.90 1.46
C VAL A 309 2.60 -29.28 0.92
N ARG A 310 3.20 -30.12 1.76
CA ARG A 310 3.58 -31.48 1.41
C ARG A 310 2.92 -32.46 2.37
N SER A 311 2.37 -33.53 1.82
CA SER A 311 1.84 -34.66 2.59
C SER A 311 2.22 -35.95 1.87
N GLY A 312 3.11 -36.73 2.44
CA GLY A 312 3.69 -37.91 1.81
C GLY A 312 4.35 -37.55 0.47
N LYS A 313 3.95 -38.24 -0.60
CA LYS A 313 4.44 -38.01 -1.97
C LYS A 313 3.75 -36.86 -2.71
N LYS A 314 2.69 -36.27 -2.13
CA LYS A 314 1.94 -35.19 -2.77
C LYS A 314 2.45 -33.83 -2.32
N SER A 315 2.51 -32.86 -3.27
CA SER A 315 2.94 -31.48 -3.01
C SER A 315 1.99 -30.50 -3.71
N TRP A 316 1.52 -29.52 -2.97
CA TRP A 316 0.66 -28.44 -3.49
C TRP A 316 1.34 -27.11 -3.28
N ILE A 317 1.15 -26.21 -4.24
CA ILE A 317 1.63 -24.84 -4.17
C ILE A 317 0.43 -23.93 -4.03
N HIS A 318 0.40 -23.18 -2.93
CA HIS A 318 -0.66 -22.24 -2.62
C HIS A 318 -0.16 -20.80 -2.65
N TRP A 319 -1.11 -19.90 -2.87
CA TRP A 319 -0.88 -18.48 -2.72
C TRP A 319 -0.67 -18.13 -1.24
N ARG A 320 0.30 -17.25 -0.94
CA ARG A 320 0.52 -16.76 0.41
C ARG A 320 -0.43 -15.59 0.69
N TYR A 321 -1.55 -15.86 1.35
CA TYR A 321 -2.54 -14.84 1.68
C TYR A 321 -2.08 -13.90 2.80
N GLN A 322 -1.49 -14.46 3.85
CA GLN A 322 -0.99 -13.72 5.00
C GLN A 322 0.36 -13.07 4.67
N CYS A 323 0.31 -11.76 4.42
CA CYS A 323 1.49 -10.97 4.10
C CYS A 323 1.18 -9.47 4.17
N SER A 324 2.21 -8.64 4.12
CA SER A 324 2.07 -7.20 3.92
C SER A 324 1.49 -6.90 2.52
N LYS A 325 0.19 -6.58 2.47
CA LYS A 325 -0.48 -6.22 1.21
C LYS A 325 0.18 -5.02 0.53
N PHE A 326 0.64 -4.05 1.32
CA PHE A 326 1.36 -2.87 0.82
C PHE A 326 2.67 -3.28 0.14
N THR A 327 3.48 -4.11 0.79
CA THR A 327 4.76 -4.58 0.25
C THR A 327 4.54 -5.42 -1.02
N ARG A 328 3.57 -6.34 -1.00
CA ARG A 328 3.19 -7.14 -2.18
C ARG A 328 2.87 -6.26 -3.37
N GLN A 329 1.97 -5.32 -3.20
CA GLN A 329 1.53 -4.42 -4.26
C GLN A 329 2.69 -3.58 -4.79
N SER A 330 3.55 -3.06 -3.91
CA SER A 330 4.70 -2.24 -4.29
C SER A 330 5.67 -3.02 -5.19
N PHE A 331 6.00 -4.25 -4.82
CA PHE A 331 6.90 -5.09 -5.63
C PHE A 331 6.28 -5.55 -6.95
N ILE A 332 4.99 -5.91 -6.96
CA ILE A 332 4.31 -6.35 -8.20
C ILE A 332 4.17 -5.20 -9.18
N GLU A 333 3.73 -4.03 -8.73
CA GLU A 333 3.58 -2.84 -9.58
C GLU A 333 4.93 -2.40 -10.14
N TRP A 334 5.96 -2.41 -9.32
CA TRP A 334 7.31 -2.11 -9.78
C TRP A 334 7.84 -3.13 -10.77
N ALA A 335 7.72 -4.43 -10.50
CA ALA A 335 8.15 -5.47 -11.42
C ALA A 335 7.47 -5.34 -12.79
N ALA A 336 6.18 -5.01 -12.83
CA ALA A 336 5.47 -4.75 -14.08
C ALA A 336 6.03 -3.52 -14.83
N LYS A 337 6.44 -2.47 -14.12
CA LYS A 337 7.05 -1.27 -14.74
C LYS A 337 8.47 -1.52 -15.23
N SER A 338 9.24 -2.36 -14.53
CA SER A 338 10.62 -2.68 -14.89
C SER A 338 10.75 -3.43 -16.22
N ILE A 339 9.72 -4.14 -16.67
CA ILE A 339 9.73 -4.93 -17.92
C ILE A 339 10.21 -4.08 -19.10
N ARG A 340 9.73 -2.84 -19.22
CA ARG A 340 10.06 -1.95 -20.33
C ARG A 340 11.36 -1.15 -20.15
N GLN A 341 12.04 -1.30 -19.01
CA GLN A 341 13.19 -0.46 -18.63
C GLN A 341 14.43 -1.27 -18.23
N SER A 342 14.34 -2.59 -18.24
CA SER A 342 15.44 -3.51 -17.93
C SER A 342 15.44 -4.63 -18.93
N TYR A 343 16.56 -4.80 -19.64
CA TYR A 343 16.71 -5.78 -20.71
C TYR A 343 16.46 -7.22 -20.23
N TRP A 344 17.12 -7.64 -19.15
CA TRP A 344 16.94 -9.00 -18.63
C TRP A 344 15.53 -9.22 -18.05
N ALA A 345 14.91 -8.17 -17.51
CA ALA A 345 13.55 -8.28 -16.96
C ALA A 345 12.53 -8.50 -18.07
N GLU A 346 12.68 -7.83 -19.22
CA GLU A 346 11.86 -8.08 -20.41
C GLU A 346 12.02 -9.52 -20.90
N ILE A 347 13.26 -9.99 -21.10
CA ILE A 347 13.52 -11.36 -21.55
C ILE A 347 12.94 -12.38 -20.58
N TYR A 348 13.16 -12.20 -19.28
CA TYR A 348 12.60 -13.09 -18.28
C TYR A 348 11.07 -13.12 -18.32
N TYR A 349 10.45 -11.96 -18.43
CA TYR A 349 8.99 -11.87 -18.54
C TYR A 349 8.49 -12.61 -19.79
N GLN A 350 9.10 -12.42 -20.96
CA GLN A 350 8.72 -13.12 -22.19
C GLN A 350 8.87 -14.65 -22.04
N GLN A 351 9.99 -15.12 -21.53
CA GLN A 351 10.19 -16.56 -21.25
C GLN A 351 9.12 -17.13 -20.32
N GLN A 352 8.64 -16.35 -19.33
CA GLN A 352 7.54 -16.80 -18.48
C GLN A 352 6.20 -16.85 -19.24
N ARG A 353 5.97 -15.92 -20.18
CA ARG A 353 4.78 -15.92 -21.04
C ARG A 353 4.77 -17.08 -22.02
N GLU A 354 5.89 -17.39 -22.62
CA GLU A 354 6.09 -18.52 -23.55
C GLU A 354 5.86 -19.87 -22.86
N LYS A 355 6.18 -19.98 -21.58
CA LYS A 355 5.84 -21.15 -20.73
C LYS A 355 4.34 -21.27 -20.39
N GLY A 356 3.47 -20.42 -20.95
CA GLY A 356 2.05 -20.42 -20.71
C GLY A 356 1.61 -19.71 -19.42
N ASN A 357 2.51 -19.07 -18.67
CA ASN A 357 2.15 -18.34 -17.47
C ASN A 357 1.28 -17.12 -17.80
N THR A 358 0.26 -16.86 -16.99
CA THR A 358 -0.55 -15.63 -17.10
C THR A 358 0.33 -14.40 -16.85
N HIS A 359 -0.11 -13.22 -17.33
CA HIS A 359 0.58 -11.95 -17.07
C HIS A 359 0.89 -11.76 -15.57
N GLN A 360 -0.10 -12.00 -14.70
CA GLN A 360 0.06 -11.83 -13.26
C GLN A 360 1.05 -12.82 -12.65
N ALA A 361 1.10 -14.05 -13.13
CA ALA A 361 2.04 -15.06 -12.69
C ALA A 361 3.49 -14.71 -13.14
N ALA A 362 3.66 -14.27 -14.38
CA ALA A 362 4.94 -13.85 -14.93
C ALA A 362 5.52 -12.63 -14.19
N VAL A 363 4.69 -11.60 -13.94
CA VAL A 363 5.09 -10.41 -13.16
C VAL A 363 5.47 -10.78 -11.73
N ARG A 364 4.73 -11.68 -11.08
CA ARG A 364 5.09 -12.14 -9.73
C ARG A 364 6.42 -12.90 -9.72
N SER A 365 6.64 -13.74 -10.70
CA SER A 365 7.91 -14.47 -10.87
C SER A 365 9.08 -13.50 -11.08
N LEU A 366 8.85 -12.43 -11.84
CA LEU A 366 9.82 -11.34 -12.01
C LEU A 366 10.06 -10.59 -10.69
N ALA A 367 9.01 -10.25 -9.93
CA ALA A 367 9.13 -9.64 -8.62
C ALA A 367 9.94 -10.50 -7.63
N PHE A 368 9.78 -11.83 -7.70
CA PHE A 368 10.56 -12.77 -6.90
C PHE A 368 12.07 -12.67 -7.19
N LYS A 369 12.45 -12.53 -8.46
CA LYS A 369 13.85 -12.30 -8.85
C LYS A 369 14.34 -10.92 -8.41
N TRP A 370 13.55 -9.88 -8.65
CA TRP A 370 13.89 -8.51 -8.26
C TRP A 370 14.15 -8.36 -6.76
N ILE A 371 13.39 -9.03 -5.90
CA ILE A 371 13.61 -8.98 -4.45
C ILE A 371 15.03 -9.45 -4.08
N ARG A 372 15.59 -10.43 -4.77
CA ARG A 372 16.96 -10.89 -4.51
C ARG A 372 17.99 -9.82 -4.84
N ILE A 373 17.75 -9.09 -5.94
CA ILE A 373 18.64 -8.00 -6.38
C ILE A 373 18.53 -6.82 -5.40
N VAL A 374 17.30 -6.40 -5.08
CA VAL A 374 17.05 -5.31 -4.14
C VAL A 374 17.60 -5.63 -2.75
N TYR A 375 17.43 -6.87 -2.27
CA TYR A 375 18.00 -7.29 -1.00
C TYR A 375 19.53 -7.12 -0.97
N ARG A 376 20.22 -7.52 -2.06
CA ARG A 376 21.66 -7.33 -2.18
C ARG A 376 22.00 -5.84 -2.12
N CYS A 377 21.41 -5.02 -3.00
CA CYS A 377 21.64 -3.57 -3.02
C CYS A 377 21.38 -2.93 -1.65
N TRP A 378 20.25 -3.26 -1.03
CA TRP A 378 19.87 -2.77 0.29
C TRP A 378 20.87 -3.22 1.37
N LYS A 379 21.33 -4.47 1.36
CA LYS A 379 22.26 -5.01 2.37
C LYS A 379 23.65 -4.41 2.23
N THR A 380 24.15 -4.24 1.00
CA THR A 380 25.47 -3.65 0.72
C THR A 380 25.48 -2.14 0.64
N LYS A 381 24.31 -1.48 0.63
CA LYS A 381 24.12 -0.03 0.38
C LYS A 381 24.64 0.43 -1.00
N GLU A 382 24.72 -0.47 -1.96
CA GLU A 382 25.16 -0.18 -3.32
C GLU A 382 23.97 0.00 -4.25
N PRO A 383 23.91 1.09 -5.05
CA PRO A 383 22.91 1.25 -6.10
C PRO A 383 22.95 0.11 -7.12
N TYR A 384 21.80 -0.18 -7.72
CA TYR A 384 21.70 -1.15 -8.80
C TYR A 384 22.41 -0.66 -10.05
N ASN A 385 23.16 -1.55 -10.68
CA ASN A 385 23.84 -1.30 -11.95
C ASN A 385 23.49 -2.41 -12.94
N GLU A 386 22.70 -2.04 -13.97
CA GLU A 386 22.24 -2.97 -15.01
C GLU A 386 23.40 -3.59 -15.79
N ALA A 387 24.41 -2.79 -16.17
CA ALA A 387 25.55 -3.28 -16.94
C ALA A 387 26.37 -4.31 -16.15
N LYS A 388 26.63 -4.04 -14.86
CA LYS A 388 27.30 -4.98 -13.96
C LYS A 388 26.51 -6.27 -13.80
N TYR A 389 25.17 -6.17 -13.73
CA TYR A 389 24.31 -7.34 -13.61
C TYR A 389 24.28 -8.17 -14.90
N LEU A 390 24.16 -7.52 -16.06
CA LEU A 390 24.20 -8.17 -17.36
C LEU A 390 25.55 -8.88 -17.61
N LYS A 391 26.67 -8.24 -17.25
CA LYS A 391 27.98 -8.88 -17.30
C LYS A 391 28.02 -10.15 -16.44
N ALA A 392 27.54 -10.08 -15.21
CA ALA A 392 27.48 -11.26 -14.32
C ALA A 392 26.54 -12.38 -14.84
N LEU A 393 25.52 -12.05 -15.62
CA LEU A 393 24.69 -13.03 -16.32
C LEU A 393 25.43 -13.66 -17.50
N SER A 394 26.20 -12.86 -18.25
CA SER A 394 27.04 -13.33 -19.37
C SER A 394 28.12 -14.31 -18.90
N ASP A 395 28.84 -13.94 -17.85
CA ASP A 395 29.93 -14.78 -17.28
C ASP A 395 29.40 -16.15 -16.82
N ARG A 396 28.10 -16.28 -16.57
CA ARG A 396 27.45 -17.56 -16.18
C ARG A 396 26.65 -18.20 -17.29
N ASN A 397 26.79 -17.75 -18.54
CA ASN A 397 26.00 -18.21 -19.68
C ASN A 397 24.51 -18.31 -19.39
N SER A 398 23.97 -17.28 -18.76
CA SER A 398 22.56 -17.28 -18.32
C SER A 398 21.60 -17.17 -19.50
N PRO A 399 20.54 -17.99 -19.58
CA PRO A 399 19.51 -17.89 -20.62
C PRO A 399 18.72 -16.56 -20.58
N LEU A 400 18.92 -15.72 -19.57
CA LEU A 400 18.31 -14.39 -19.46
C LEU A 400 18.94 -13.33 -20.39
N LEU A 401 19.98 -13.69 -21.13
CA LEU A 401 20.62 -12.80 -22.13
C LEU A 401 20.15 -13.07 -23.54
N PHE A 402 19.55 -14.21 -23.79
CA PHE A 402 19.17 -14.64 -25.13
C PHE A 402 17.65 -14.70 -25.25
N LYS A 403 17.08 -13.97 -26.23
CA LYS A 403 15.76 -14.31 -26.73
C LYS A 403 15.90 -15.66 -27.44
N GLU A 404 15.32 -16.72 -26.89
CA GLU A 404 15.15 -17.93 -27.67
C GLU A 404 14.41 -17.52 -28.93
N LYS A 405 15.04 -17.76 -30.09
CA LYS A 405 14.34 -17.64 -31.38
C LYS A 405 13.24 -18.70 -31.32
N ALA A 406 11.99 -18.24 -31.36
CA ALA A 406 10.87 -19.14 -31.61
C ALA A 406 11.19 -19.86 -32.92
N CYS A 407 11.42 -21.19 -32.85
CA CYS A 407 11.40 -22.08 -34.00
C CYS A 407 9.96 -22.25 -34.46
#